data_69fb3056515ac2e1f6cf17314a96fc1c
#
_entry.id   69fb3056515ac2e1f6cf17314a96fc1c
#
_cell.length_a   1.000
_cell.length_b   1.000
_cell.length_c   1.000
_cell.angle_alpha   90.00
_cell.angle_beta   90.00
_cell.angle_gamma   90.00
#
_symmetry.space_group_name_H-M   'P 1'
#
loop_
_entity.id
_entity.type
_entity.pdbx_description
1 polymer ?
#
loop_
_entity_poly.entity_id
_entity_poly.type
_entity_poly.pdbx_seq_one_letter_code
_entity_poly.pdbx_strand_id
1 'polypeptide(L)'
;MEEDRMNAGDTGFMLICSALVFFMTPGLAFFYGGLVRRKNVVSTMMACAVIMGLSVVMWVLFGYSLSFGGNHAGIIGDFRWFGLHGIKMNEAGPYASTIPHLVYIAFQMMFAMITPALITGSLVGRVKFKALFLFIMFWSVIVYYPMAHMVWGQGGFLAEIGSVDFAGGNVVHISSGVSALVFSIILGRRRGYEQTAYRVHNIPFVALGAFILWFGWFGFNAGSALAANGLAAHAFMTTALASASAMMSWMFIDVIKDGKPTLVGASTGLVVGLVAITPGAGFVPIWSAIIIGAPVSYTHLRAHETDSYL
;
A
#
# COMPACT_ATOMS: atom_id res chain seq x y z
N MET A 1 11.65 1.60 -36.87
CA MET A 1 12.62 2.22 -35.96
C MET A 1 11.99 2.54 -34.57
N GLU A 2 11.06 1.74 -34.09
CA GLU A 2 10.39 1.89 -32.79
C GLU A 2 10.76 0.77 -31.80
N GLU A 3 11.45 -0.27 -32.27
CA GLU A 3 11.82 -1.44 -31.46
C GLU A 3 12.96 -1.21 -30.46
N ASP A 4 13.62 -0.06 -30.50
CA ASP A 4 14.86 0.21 -29.74
C ASP A 4 14.63 1.10 -28.48
N ARG A 5 13.39 1.26 -28.02
CA ARG A 5 13.09 2.09 -26.83
C ARG A 5 13.10 1.32 -25.51
N MET A 6 13.00 0.00 -25.53
CA MET A 6 13.02 -0.78 -24.29
C MET A 6 14.43 -0.82 -23.70
N ASN A 7 14.52 -0.45 -22.42
CA ASN A 7 15.77 -0.37 -21.68
C ASN A 7 15.88 -1.56 -20.72
N ALA A 8 16.96 -2.34 -20.88
CA ALA A 8 17.20 -3.51 -20.02
C ALA A 8 17.43 -3.11 -18.56
N GLY A 9 18.05 -1.96 -18.30
CA GLY A 9 18.23 -1.41 -16.97
C GLY A 9 16.90 -1.06 -16.29
N ASP A 10 16.02 -0.35 -17.02
CA ASP A 10 14.68 0.00 -16.52
C ASP A 10 13.85 -1.27 -16.29
N THR A 11 13.91 -2.22 -17.22
CA THR A 11 13.19 -3.50 -17.10
C THR A 11 13.66 -4.29 -15.87
N GLY A 12 14.98 -4.42 -15.68
CA GLY A 12 15.55 -5.09 -14.50
C GLY A 12 15.18 -4.38 -13.20
N PHE A 13 15.29 -3.04 -13.19
CA PHE A 13 14.88 -2.22 -12.04
C PHE A 13 13.41 -2.44 -11.68
N MET A 14 12.52 -2.41 -12.67
CA MET A 14 11.07 -2.57 -12.43
C MET A 14 10.68 -3.98 -11.99
N LEU A 15 11.36 -5.02 -12.50
CA LEU A 15 11.17 -6.40 -12.00
C LEU A 15 11.59 -6.53 -10.53
N ILE A 16 12.72 -5.95 -10.15
CA ILE A 16 13.17 -5.92 -8.75
C ILE A 16 12.20 -5.10 -7.89
N CYS A 17 11.76 -3.92 -8.33
CA CYS A 17 10.75 -3.12 -7.63
C CYS A 17 9.45 -3.91 -7.43
N SER A 18 8.98 -4.64 -8.45
CA SER A 18 7.80 -5.50 -8.34
C SER A 18 7.98 -6.59 -7.28
N ALA A 19 9.15 -7.25 -7.24
CA ALA A 19 9.47 -8.25 -6.23
C ALA A 19 9.52 -7.65 -4.81
N LEU A 20 10.07 -6.44 -4.66
CA LEU A 20 10.11 -5.71 -3.39
C LEU A 20 8.69 -5.38 -2.90
N VAL A 21 7.80 -4.90 -3.77
CA VAL A 21 6.41 -4.62 -3.39
C VAL A 21 5.64 -5.91 -3.10
N PHE A 22 5.86 -7.00 -3.86
CA PHE A 22 5.31 -8.32 -3.52
C PHE A 22 5.65 -8.71 -2.08
N PHE A 23 6.90 -8.53 -1.69
CA PHE A 23 7.39 -8.90 -0.36
C PHE A 23 6.77 -8.06 0.78
N MET A 24 6.22 -6.89 0.48
CA MET A 24 5.52 -6.07 1.47
C MET A 24 4.25 -6.74 2.00
N THR A 25 3.52 -7.53 1.22
CA THR A 25 2.30 -8.18 1.71
C THR A 25 2.58 -9.26 2.77
N PRO A 26 3.58 -10.15 2.62
CA PRO A 26 4.09 -10.95 3.74
C PRO A 26 4.57 -10.11 4.93
N GLY A 27 5.28 -9.00 4.68
CA GLY A 27 5.68 -8.06 5.74
C GLY A 27 4.50 -7.52 6.53
N LEU A 28 3.43 -7.14 5.84
CA LEU A 28 2.17 -6.71 6.47
C LEU A 28 1.53 -7.82 7.31
N ALA A 29 1.58 -9.06 6.82
CA ALA A 29 1.08 -10.21 7.57
C ALA A 29 1.83 -10.42 8.90
N PHE A 30 3.17 -10.23 8.92
CA PHE A 30 3.97 -10.25 10.15
C PHE A 30 3.67 -9.05 11.03
N PHE A 31 3.59 -7.84 10.47
CA PHE A 31 3.28 -6.63 11.23
C PHE A 31 1.94 -6.74 11.96
N TYR A 32 0.87 -7.09 11.24
CA TYR A 32 -0.44 -7.30 11.84
C TYR A 32 -0.49 -8.54 12.73
N GLY A 33 0.15 -9.64 12.32
CA GLY A 33 0.25 -10.87 13.11
C GLY A 33 0.91 -10.65 14.46
N GLY A 34 1.91 -9.77 14.52
CA GLY A 34 2.55 -9.35 15.76
C GLY A 34 1.65 -8.53 16.68
N LEU A 35 0.84 -7.63 16.11
CA LEU A 35 -0.04 -6.71 16.85
C LEU A 35 -1.29 -7.39 17.41
N VAL A 36 -1.82 -8.43 16.75
CA VAL A 36 -3.07 -9.08 17.15
C VAL A 36 -2.88 -10.02 18.34
N ARG A 37 -4.00 -10.45 18.98
CA ARG A 37 -3.97 -11.48 20.02
C ARG A 37 -3.47 -12.80 19.45
N ARG A 38 -2.74 -13.60 20.24
CA ARG A 38 -2.18 -14.91 19.86
C ARG A 38 -3.15 -15.81 19.09
N LYS A 39 -4.40 -15.90 19.52
CA LYS A 39 -5.43 -16.74 18.88
C LYS A 39 -5.81 -16.28 17.46
N ASN A 40 -5.50 -15.05 17.07
CA ASN A 40 -5.86 -14.46 15.79
C ASN A 40 -4.69 -14.42 14.79
N VAL A 41 -3.46 -14.77 15.20
CA VAL A 41 -2.24 -14.63 14.38
C VAL A 41 -2.39 -15.40 13.07
N VAL A 42 -2.68 -16.71 13.16
CA VAL A 42 -2.78 -17.58 11.97
C VAL A 42 -3.89 -17.12 11.03
N SER A 43 -5.06 -16.74 11.57
CA SER A 43 -6.17 -16.25 10.75
C SER A 43 -5.86 -14.91 10.07
N THR A 44 -5.09 -14.04 10.72
CA THR A 44 -4.64 -12.76 10.14
C THR A 44 -3.65 -12.99 8.99
N MET A 45 -2.65 -13.84 9.21
CA MET A 45 -1.68 -14.18 8.18
C MET A 45 -2.34 -14.91 7.00
N MET A 46 -3.28 -15.84 7.28
CA MET A 46 -4.05 -16.53 6.26
C MET A 46 -4.90 -15.56 5.42
N ALA A 47 -5.50 -14.53 6.04
CA ALA A 47 -6.24 -13.50 5.32
C ALA A 47 -5.33 -12.78 4.30
N CYS A 48 -4.13 -12.36 4.70
CA CYS A 48 -3.16 -11.77 3.77
C CYS A 48 -2.78 -12.75 2.64
N ALA A 49 -2.48 -14.01 2.97
CA ALA A 49 -2.09 -15.03 1.98
C ALA A 49 -3.19 -15.27 0.93
N VAL A 50 -4.45 -15.37 1.36
CA VAL A 50 -5.58 -15.56 0.43
C VAL A 50 -5.83 -14.33 -0.42
N ILE A 51 -5.68 -13.14 0.15
CA ILE A 51 -5.79 -11.89 -0.61
C ILE A 51 -4.71 -11.83 -1.70
N MET A 52 -3.47 -12.24 -1.41
CA MET A 52 -2.41 -12.32 -2.43
C MET A 52 -2.84 -13.17 -3.62
N GLY A 53 -3.27 -14.41 -3.39
CA GLY A 53 -3.70 -15.30 -4.46
C GLY A 53 -4.92 -14.78 -5.22
N LEU A 54 -5.94 -14.32 -4.49
CA LEU A 54 -7.18 -13.79 -5.07
C LEU A 54 -6.90 -12.57 -5.95
N SER A 55 -6.14 -11.59 -5.44
CA SER A 55 -5.84 -10.35 -6.17
C SER A 55 -5.05 -10.61 -7.45
N VAL A 56 -4.07 -11.52 -7.43
CA VAL A 56 -3.30 -11.89 -8.64
C VAL A 56 -4.22 -12.48 -9.72
N VAL A 57 -5.10 -13.42 -9.35
CA VAL A 57 -6.03 -14.03 -10.30
C VAL A 57 -7.02 -13.01 -10.85
N MET A 58 -7.63 -12.21 -9.99
CA MET A 58 -8.58 -11.16 -10.40
C MET A 58 -7.92 -10.10 -11.28
N TRP A 59 -6.67 -9.73 -10.96
CA TRP A 59 -5.91 -8.75 -11.74
C TRP A 59 -5.69 -9.20 -13.17
N VAL A 60 -5.22 -10.43 -13.36
CA VAL A 60 -5.00 -11.00 -14.68
C VAL A 60 -6.31 -11.16 -15.47
N LEU A 61 -7.37 -11.62 -14.81
CA LEU A 61 -8.65 -11.84 -15.49
C LEU A 61 -9.26 -10.52 -15.99
N PHE A 62 -9.42 -9.53 -15.13
CA PHE A 62 -10.14 -8.31 -15.47
C PHE A 62 -9.63 -7.06 -14.75
N GLY A 63 -8.94 -7.18 -13.62
CA GLY A 63 -8.56 -6.05 -12.79
C GLY A 63 -7.64 -5.07 -13.51
N TYR A 64 -6.63 -5.57 -14.24
CA TYR A 64 -5.77 -4.72 -15.05
C TYR A 64 -6.57 -3.96 -16.12
N SER A 65 -7.44 -4.65 -16.82
CA SER A 65 -8.26 -4.06 -17.88
C SER A 65 -9.21 -2.98 -17.38
N LEU A 66 -9.86 -3.23 -16.24
CA LEU A 66 -10.75 -2.25 -15.60
C LEU A 66 -10.01 -1.03 -15.02
N SER A 67 -8.73 -1.21 -14.62
CA SER A 67 -7.92 -0.11 -14.08
C SER A 67 -7.23 0.71 -15.18
N PHE A 68 -6.76 0.07 -16.25
CA PHE A 68 -5.86 0.70 -17.23
C PHE A 68 -6.32 0.55 -18.69
N GLY A 69 -7.46 -0.06 -18.94
CA GLY A 69 -8.09 -0.16 -20.26
C GLY A 69 -8.65 1.15 -20.77
N GLY A 70 -9.54 1.08 -21.75
CA GLY A 70 -10.18 2.26 -22.31
C GLY A 70 -10.98 3.04 -21.26
N ASN A 71 -11.11 4.36 -21.47
CA ASN A 71 -11.72 5.25 -20.50
C ASN A 71 -13.25 5.27 -20.62
N HIS A 72 -13.95 5.02 -19.52
CA HIS A 72 -15.37 5.22 -19.37
C HIS A 72 -15.65 6.30 -18.32
N ALA A 73 -15.99 7.50 -18.79
CA ALA A 73 -16.33 8.67 -17.97
C ALA A 73 -15.25 9.07 -16.95
N GLY A 74 -13.99 8.72 -17.16
CA GLY A 74 -12.89 9.00 -16.23
C GLY A 74 -12.91 8.13 -14.96
N ILE A 75 -13.81 7.14 -14.85
CA ILE A 75 -14.04 6.39 -13.62
C ILE A 75 -13.48 4.97 -13.68
N ILE A 76 -13.62 4.28 -14.83
CA ILE A 76 -13.24 2.87 -14.95
C ILE A 76 -12.80 2.57 -16.38
N GLY A 77 -11.92 1.57 -16.53
CA GLY A 77 -11.52 1.06 -17.83
C GLY A 77 -12.55 0.11 -18.46
N ASP A 78 -12.18 -0.48 -19.60
CA ASP A 78 -12.98 -1.48 -20.33
C ASP A 78 -12.41 -2.89 -20.16
N PHE A 79 -12.88 -3.85 -20.97
CA PHE A 79 -12.43 -5.25 -20.98
C PHE A 79 -11.45 -5.56 -22.13
N ARG A 80 -10.81 -4.57 -22.78
CA ARG A 80 -9.91 -4.78 -23.94
C ARG A 80 -8.76 -5.74 -23.65
N TRP A 81 -8.28 -5.81 -22.41
CA TRP A 81 -7.19 -6.69 -21.99
C TRP A 81 -7.68 -7.77 -21.00
N PHE A 82 -8.92 -8.24 -21.16
CA PHE A 82 -9.44 -9.35 -20.35
C PHE A 82 -8.53 -10.58 -20.51
N GLY A 83 -8.10 -11.17 -19.37
CA GLY A 83 -7.15 -12.29 -19.38
C GLY A 83 -5.78 -11.93 -19.94
N LEU A 84 -5.43 -10.64 -20.00
CA LEU A 84 -4.25 -10.07 -20.66
C LEU A 84 -4.17 -10.40 -22.16
N HIS A 85 -5.31 -10.68 -22.81
CA HIS A 85 -5.37 -10.97 -24.23
C HIS A 85 -4.82 -9.79 -25.06
N GLY A 86 -4.04 -10.10 -26.09
CA GLY A 86 -3.45 -9.12 -27.00
C GLY A 86 -2.20 -8.42 -26.46
N ILE A 87 -1.77 -8.69 -25.22
CA ILE A 87 -0.52 -8.16 -24.68
C ILE A 87 0.66 -8.99 -25.18
N LYS A 88 1.61 -8.34 -25.84
CA LYS A 88 2.81 -9.00 -26.36
C LYS A 88 3.99 -8.87 -25.39
N MET A 89 4.89 -9.87 -25.40
CA MET A 89 6.01 -9.94 -24.45
C MET A 89 7.04 -8.80 -24.62
N ASN A 90 7.32 -8.41 -25.85
CA ASN A 90 8.40 -7.48 -26.19
C ASN A 90 7.88 -6.12 -26.69
N GLU A 91 6.68 -5.72 -26.30
CA GLU A 91 6.12 -4.43 -26.66
C GLU A 91 5.90 -3.57 -25.41
N ALA A 92 6.22 -2.29 -25.51
CA ALA A 92 5.89 -1.32 -24.49
C ALA A 92 4.39 -1.06 -24.45
N GLY A 93 3.87 -0.76 -23.25
CA GLY A 93 2.48 -0.38 -23.05
C GLY A 93 2.26 1.14 -23.10
N PRO A 94 1.01 1.58 -23.03
CA PRO A 94 0.68 3.01 -23.13
C PRO A 94 1.10 3.84 -21.89
N TYR A 95 1.53 3.19 -20.81
CA TYR A 95 1.87 3.84 -19.52
C TYR A 95 3.38 3.97 -19.28
N ALA A 96 4.21 3.17 -19.97
CA ALA A 96 5.66 3.21 -19.84
C ALA A 96 6.31 2.78 -21.16
N SER A 97 7.15 3.64 -21.74
CA SER A 97 7.74 3.43 -23.07
C SER A 97 9.06 2.69 -23.04
N THR A 98 9.73 2.58 -21.88
CA THR A 98 11.08 2.00 -21.76
C THR A 98 11.07 0.57 -21.21
N ILE A 99 9.91 0.06 -20.83
CA ILE A 99 9.75 -1.30 -20.26
C ILE A 99 8.66 -2.07 -20.98
N PRO A 100 8.74 -3.42 -21.02
CA PRO A 100 7.67 -4.25 -21.55
C PRO A 100 6.34 -4.00 -20.81
N HIS A 101 5.23 -4.02 -21.54
CA HIS A 101 3.89 -3.85 -20.99
C HIS A 101 3.60 -4.83 -19.84
N LEU A 102 4.06 -6.08 -19.97
CA LEU A 102 3.92 -7.09 -18.91
C LEU A 102 4.63 -6.70 -17.60
N VAL A 103 5.72 -5.95 -17.66
CA VAL A 103 6.44 -5.48 -16.47
C VAL A 103 5.65 -4.39 -15.76
N TYR A 104 5.04 -3.46 -16.50
CA TYR A 104 4.10 -2.49 -15.95
C TYR A 104 2.90 -3.18 -15.28
N ILE A 105 2.30 -4.17 -15.97
CA ILE A 105 1.18 -4.96 -15.43
C ILE A 105 1.56 -5.66 -14.14
N ALA A 106 2.75 -6.28 -14.09
CA ALA A 106 3.25 -6.97 -12.92
C ALA A 106 3.50 -6.00 -11.75
N PHE A 107 4.06 -4.83 -12.01
CA PHE A 107 4.26 -3.81 -10.98
C PHE A 107 2.93 -3.34 -10.39
N GLN A 108 1.96 -2.96 -11.22
CA GLN A 108 0.64 -2.52 -10.79
C GLN A 108 -0.18 -3.64 -10.10
N MET A 109 0.06 -4.91 -10.46
CA MET A 109 -0.53 -6.07 -9.77
C MET A 109 -0.16 -6.10 -8.29
N MET A 110 1.07 -5.71 -7.93
CA MET A 110 1.52 -5.70 -6.54
C MET A 110 0.75 -4.67 -5.70
N PHE A 111 0.36 -3.55 -6.29
CA PHE A 111 -0.48 -2.55 -5.63
C PHE A 111 -1.93 -3.04 -5.44
N ALA A 112 -2.49 -3.69 -6.45
CA ALA A 112 -3.82 -4.34 -6.36
C ALA A 112 -3.85 -5.44 -5.30
N MET A 113 -2.72 -6.06 -5.00
CA MET A 113 -2.57 -7.12 -4.01
C MET A 113 -2.45 -6.58 -2.58
N ILE A 114 -1.59 -5.57 -2.36
CA ILE A 114 -1.36 -5.06 -1.00
C ILE A 114 -2.51 -4.21 -0.48
N THR A 115 -3.20 -3.47 -1.34
CA THR A 115 -4.22 -2.50 -0.92
C THR A 115 -5.37 -3.15 -0.14
N PRO A 116 -6.04 -4.21 -0.60
CA PRO A 116 -7.08 -4.87 0.18
C PRO A 116 -6.52 -5.56 1.43
N ALA A 117 -5.24 -5.96 1.44
CA ALA A 117 -4.62 -6.54 2.61
C ALA A 117 -4.49 -5.53 3.78
N LEU A 118 -4.32 -4.24 3.48
CA LEU A 118 -4.29 -3.18 4.51
C LEU A 118 -5.59 -3.11 5.32
N ILE A 119 -6.75 -3.37 4.70
CA ILE A 119 -8.06 -3.31 5.36
C ILE A 119 -8.18 -4.39 6.45
N THR A 120 -7.48 -5.51 6.30
CA THR A 120 -7.59 -6.66 7.22
C THR A 120 -7.28 -6.30 8.67
N GLY A 121 -6.44 -5.30 8.92
CA GLY A 121 -6.12 -4.81 10.27
C GLY A 121 -7.35 -4.40 11.08
N SER A 122 -8.34 -3.77 10.45
CA SER A 122 -9.61 -3.38 11.08
C SER A 122 -10.56 -4.55 11.31
N LEU A 123 -10.42 -5.64 10.55
CA LEU A 123 -11.35 -6.78 10.50
C LEU A 123 -10.96 -7.94 11.42
N VAL A 124 -9.72 -7.97 11.90
CA VAL A 124 -9.14 -9.10 12.65
C VAL A 124 -9.99 -9.48 13.87
N GLY A 125 -10.37 -10.76 13.92
CA GLY A 125 -11.13 -11.33 15.02
C GLY A 125 -12.59 -10.88 15.10
N ARG A 126 -13.10 -10.15 14.09
CA ARG A 126 -14.47 -9.62 14.02
C ARG A 126 -15.28 -10.14 12.84
N VAL A 127 -14.61 -10.55 11.76
CA VAL A 127 -15.25 -10.96 10.50
C VAL A 127 -14.93 -12.43 10.20
N LYS A 128 -15.93 -13.17 9.72
CA LYS A 128 -15.73 -14.55 9.26
C LYS A 128 -14.95 -14.55 7.94
N PHE A 129 -14.08 -15.55 7.76
CA PHE A 129 -13.23 -15.68 6.56
C PHE A 129 -14.01 -15.62 5.24
N LYS A 130 -15.15 -16.33 5.13
CA LYS A 130 -16.00 -16.28 3.93
C LYS A 130 -16.51 -14.88 3.63
N ALA A 131 -16.89 -14.11 4.65
CA ALA A 131 -17.35 -12.73 4.46
C ALA A 131 -16.19 -11.81 4.02
N LEU A 132 -15.01 -11.98 4.60
CA LEU A 132 -13.79 -11.27 4.17
C LEU A 132 -13.49 -11.55 2.69
N PHE A 133 -13.50 -12.82 2.28
CA PHE A 133 -13.21 -13.22 0.91
C PHE A 133 -14.17 -12.56 -0.10
N LEU A 134 -15.47 -12.64 0.16
CA LEU A 134 -16.48 -12.00 -0.70
C LEU A 134 -16.33 -10.47 -0.70
N PHE A 135 -16.08 -9.89 0.47
CA PHE A 135 -15.86 -8.45 0.58
C PHE A 135 -14.69 -8.01 -0.30
N ILE A 136 -13.53 -8.66 -0.21
CA ILE A 136 -12.35 -8.29 -1.01
C ILE A 136 -12.62 -8.40 -2.51
N MET A 137 -13.33 -9.44 -2.95
CA MET A 137 -13.73 -9.56 -4.36
C MET A 137 -14.52 -8.34 -4.84
N PHE A 138 -15.59 -8.00 -4.14
CA PHE A 138 -16.46 -6.86 -4.52
C PHE A 138 -15.76 -5.53 -4.34
N TRP A 139 -15.02 -5.35 -3.24
CA TRP A 139 -14.29 -4.13 -2.95
C TRP A 139 -13.24 -3.81 -4.02
N SER A 140 -12.50 -4.82 -4.48
CA SER A 140 -11.52 -4.63 -5.56
C SER A 140 -12.18 -4.11 -6.83
N VAL A 141 -13.34 -4.66 -7.21
CA VAL A 141 -14.07 -4.26 -8.42
C VAL A 141 -14.73 -2.89 -8.28
N ILE A 142 -15.33 -2.60 -7.12
CA ILE A 142 -16.15 -1.40 -6.93
C ILE A 142 -15.31 -0.20 -6.48
N VAL A 143 -14.20 -0.43 -5.77
CA VAL A 143 -13.38 0.63 -5.17
C VAL A 143 -12.00 0.69 -5.79
N TYR A 144 -11.23 -0.41 -5.75
CA TYR A 144 -9.81 -0.35 -6.12
C TYR A 144 -9.60 -0.10 -7.62
N TYR A 145 -10.24 -0.86 -8.50
CA TYR A 145 -10.03 -0.71 -9.95
C TYR A 145 -10.52 0.64 -10.46
N PRO A 146 -11.70 1.14 -10.04
CA PRO A 146 -12.10 2.51 -10.38
C PRO A 146 -11.15 3.56 -9.82
N MET A 147 -10.68 3.45 -8.58
CA MET A 147 -9.74 4.41 -7.99
C MET A 147 -8.41 4.43 -8.77
N ALA A 148 -7.88 3.26 -9.13
CA ALA A 148 -6.67 3.16 -9.95
C ALA A 148 -6.87 3.79 -11.33
N HIS A 149 -8.04 3.61 -11.96
CA HIS A 149 -8.36 4.27 -13.23
C HIS A 149 -8.47 5.77 -13.08
N MET A 150 -9.23 6.25 -12.10
CA MET A 150 -9.43 7.68 -11.87
C MET A 150 -8.13 8.45 -11.64
N VAL A 151 -7.15 7.83 -10.96
CA VAL A 151 -5.90 8.50 -10.57
C VAL A 151 -4.77 8.26 -11.57
N TRP A 152 -4.63 7.04 -12.10
CA TRP A 152 -3.49 6.64 -12.94
C TRP A 152 -3.88 6.23 -14.36
N GLY A 153 -5.14 5.96 -14.61
CA GLY A 153 -5.64 5.62 -15.95
C GLY A 153 -5.61 6.82 -16.90
N GLN A 154 -5.48 6.56 -18.20
CA GLN A 154 -5.54 7.62 -19.21
C GLN A 154 -6.95 8.26 -19.24
N GLY A 155 -7.03 9.59 -19.05
CA GLY A 155 -8.28 10.31 -18.96
C GLY A 155 -9.04 10.07 -17.64
N GLY A 156 -8.34 9.65 -16.60
CA GLY A 156 -8.90 9.44 -15.26
C GLY A 156 -9.37 10.76 -14.64
N PHE A 157 -10.58 10.77 -14.08
CA PHE A 157 -11.23 11.97 -13.54
C PHE A 157 -10.38 12.71 -12.50
N LEU A 158 -9.77 11.99 -11.55
CA LEU A 158 -8.95 12.62 -10.51
C LEU A 158 -7.64 13.17 -11.07
N ALA A 159 -7.04 12.51 -12.05
CA ALA A 159 -5.87 13.04 -12.75
C ALA A 159 -6.19 14.33 -13.52
N GLU A 160 -7.34 14.39 -14.20
CA GLU A 160 -7.77 15.56 -14.98
C GLU A 160 -8.04 16.78 -14.11
N ILE A 161 -8.56 16.62 -12.90
CA ILE A 161 -8.74 17.75 -11.95
C ILE A 161 -7.46 18.12 -11.19
N GLY A 162 -6.31 17.50 -11.52
CA GLY A 162 -5.00 17.85 -10.96
C GLY A 162 -4.66 17.15 -9.65
N SER A 163 -5.30 16.04 -9.32
CA SER A 163 -4.90 15.23 -8.15
C SER A 163 -3.50 14.66 -8.36
N VAL A 164 -2.63 14.90 -7.39
CA VAL A 164 -1.25 14.41 -7.40
C VAL A 164 -1.15 13.16 -6.53
N ASP A 165 -0.79 12.04 -7.15
CA ASP A 165 -0.57 10.77 -6.46
C ASP A 165 0.56 9.99 -7.13
N PHE A 166 1.78 10.15 -6.62
CA PHE A 166 2.98 9.55 -7.21
C PHE A 166 2.98 8.03 -7.15
N ALA A 167 2.64 7.48 -5.98
CA ALA A 167 2.80 6.05 -5.74
C ALA A 167 1.61 5.37 -5.01
N GLY A 168 0.47 6.03 -4.79
CA GLY A 168 -0.72 5.39 -4.24
C GLY A 168 -1.26 6.01 -2.95
N GLY A 169 -1.03 7.31 -2.74
CA GLY A 169 -1.67 8.03 -1.63
C GLY A 169 -3.18 7.91 -1.65
N ASN A 170 -3.80 8.16 -2.80
CA ASN A 170 -5.24 8.00 -3.00
C ASN A 170 -5.61 6.54 -3.27
N VAL A 171 -4.92 5.92 -4.24
CA VAL A 171 -5.28 4.59 -4.76
C VAL A 171 -5.13 3.51 -3.70
N VAL A 172 -4.08 3.58 -2.87
CA VAL A 172 -3.76 2.56 -1.86
C VAL A 172 -4.19 3.01 -0.47
N HIS A 173 -3.66 4.14 0.01
CA HIS A 173 -3.75 4.48 1.43
C HIS A 173 -5.09 5.10 1.81
N ILE A 174 -5.60 6.07 1.05
CA ILE A 174 -6.91 6.66 1.33
C ILE A 174 -8.02 5.62 1.11
N SER A 175 -8.01 4.90 0.00
CA SER A 175 -9.03 3.90 -0.31
C SER A 175 -9.14 2.81 0.74
N SER A 176 -8.01 2.24 1.16
CA SER A 176 -7.98 1.21 2.21
C SER A 176 -8.24 1.77 3.59
N GLY A 177 -7.69 2.95 3.92
CA GLY A 177 -7.83 3.59 5.22
C GLY A 177 -9.26 4.02 5.53
N VAL A 178 -9.93 4.68 4.58
CA VAL A 178 -11.36 5.05 4.70
C VAL A 178 -12.22 3.79 4.81
N SER A 179 -11.95 2.75 4.02
CA SER A 179 -12.67 1.48 4.13
C SER A 179 -12.48 0.83 5.50
N ALA A 180 -11.26 0.83 6.04
CA ALA A 180 -10.96 0.31 7.37
C ALA A 180 -11.69 1.11 8.48
N LEU A 181 -11.75 2.43 8.34
CA LEU A 181 -12.48 3.31 9.26
C LEU A 181 -13.97 3.01 9.24
N VAL A 182 -14.59 2.96 8.06
CA VAL A 182 -16.02 2.63 7.89
C VAL A 182 -16.33 1.27 8.50
N PHE A 183 -15.47 0.26 8.27
CA PHE A 183 -15.62 -1.05 8.91
C PHE A 183 -15.55 -0.97 10.42
N SER A 184 -14.61 -0.21 10.97
CA SER A 184 -14.47 -0.06 12.41
C SER A 184 -15.73 0.55 13.04
N ILE A 185 -16.34 1.52 12.37
CA ILE A 185 -17.60 2.14 12.79
C ILE A 185 -18.76 1.14 12.72
N ILE A 186 -18.92 0.44 11.60
CA ILE A 186 -20.04 -0.52 11.39
C ILE A 186 -19.94 -1.72 12.36
N LEU A 187 -18.74 -2.25 12.57
CA LEU A 187 -18.51 -3.40 13.45
C LEU A 187 -18.58 -3.04 14.94
N GLY A 188 -18.44 -1.76 15.27
CA GLY A 188 -18.47 -1.27 16.64
C GLY A 188 -17.32 -1.77 17.50
N ARG A 189 -17.49 -1.66 18.84
CA ARG A 189 -16.47 -2.04 19.82
C ARG A 189 -16.20 -3.54 19.84
N ARG A 190 -14.94 -3.93 20.06
CA ARG A 190 -14.56 -5.36 20.21
C ARG A 190 -15.18 -5.96 21.48
N ARG A 191 -15.57 -7.24 21.41
CA ARG A 191 -16.02 -7.98 22.61
C ARG A 191 -14.94 -7.99 23.68
N GLY A 192 -15.30 -7.58 24.90
CA GLY A 192 -14.37 -7.46 26.02
C GLY A 192 -13.49 -6.20 25.97
N TYR A 193 -13.86 -5.19 25.19
CA TYR A 193 -13.26 -3.86 25.23
C TYR A 193 -13.39 -3.29 26.66
N GLU A 194 -12.32 -2.67 27.18
CA GLU A 194 -12.20 -2.17 28.55
C GLU A 194 -12.27 -3.24 29.68
N GLN A 195 -12.66 -4.48 29.38
CA GLN A 195 -12.74 -5.55 30.38
C GLN A 195 -11.45 -6.39 30.47
N THR A 196 -10.69 -6.44 29.39
CA THR A 196 -9.42 -7.20 29.31
C THR A 196 -8.36 -6.40 28.59
N ALA A 197 -7.16 -6.31 29.18
CA ALA A 197 -6.02 -5.68 28.51
C ALA A 197 -5.74 -6.33 27.14
N TYR A 198 -5.67 -5.51 26.10
CA TYR A 198 -5.27 -5.96 24.78
C TYR A 198 -3.74 -6.05 24.72
N ARG A 199 -3.21 -7.26 24.84
CA ARG A 199 -1.76 -7.49 24.79
C ARG A 199 -1.34 -7.86 23.36
N VAL A 200 -0.38 -7.11 22.83
CA VAL A 200 0.33 -7.40 21.59
C VAL A 200 0.99 -8.77 21.70
N HIS A 201 0.80 -9.63 20.69
CA HIS A 201 1.26 -11.02 20.77
C HIS A 201 2.77 -11.17 20.66
N ASN A 202 3.39 -10.51 19.68
CA ASN A 202 4.79 -10.73 19.34
C ASN A 202 5.44 -9.46 18.78
N ILE A 203 6.10 -8.70 19.65
CA ILE A 203 6.76 -7.45 19.27
C ILE A 203 7.89 -7.67 18.22
N PRO A 204 8.74 -8.72 18.30
CA PRO A 204 9.67 -9.04 17.23
C PRO A 204 9.02 -9.21 15.85
N PHE A 205 7.84 -9.82 15.76
CA PHE A 205 7.09 -9.92 14.49
C PHE A 205 6.61 -8.55 13.99
N VAL A 206 6.20 -7.66 14.90
CA VAL A 206 5.83 -6.28 14.53
C VAL A 206 7.04 -5.58 13.89
N ALA A 207 8.20 -5.64 14.53
CA ALA A 207 9.42 -5.02 14.03
C ALA A 207 9.88 -5.65 12.70
N LEU A 208 9.88 -6.98 12.61
CA LEU A 208 10.23 -7.68 11.37
C LEU A 208 9.31 -7.26 10.22
N GLY A 209 8.00 -7.25 10.46
CA GLY A 209 7.02 -6.81 9.47
C GLY A 209 7.23 -5.37 9.03
N ALA A 210 7.46 -4.45 9.99
CA ALA A 210 7.73 -3.05 9.69
C ALA A 210 9.00 -2.86 8.85
N PHE A 211 10.08 -3.59 9.14
CA PHE A 211 11.32 -3.49 8.37
C PHE A 211 11.20 -4.12 6.99
N ILE A 212 10.46 -5.21 6.83
CA ILE A 212 10.11 -5.75 5.51
C ILE A 212 9.29 -4.73 4.70
N LEU A 213 8.31 -4.07 5.33
CA LEU A 213 7.53 -3.01 4.69
C LEU A 213 8.44 -1.84 4.28
N TRP A 214 9.37 -1.41 5.13
CA TRP A 214 10.32 -0.34 4.80
C TRP A 214 11.18 -0.69 3.59
N PHE A 215 11.78 -1.88 3.62
CA PHE A 215 12.59 -2.39 2.52
C PHE A 215 11.80 -2.45 1.20
N GLY A 216 10.60 -3.00 1.23
CA GLY A 216 9.72 -3.08 0.06
C GLY A 216 9.25 -1.72 -0.44
N TRP A 217 9.14 -0.72 0.44
CA TRP A 217 8.68 0.62 0.09
C TRP A 217 9.65 1.40 -0.79
N PHE A 218 10.93 1.05 -0.78
CA PHE A 218 11.87 1.57 -1.76
C PHE A 218 11.47 1.16 -3.18
N GLY A 219 11.07 -0.09 -3.38
CA GLY A 219 10.50 -0.53 -4.66
C GLY A 219 9.12 0.10 -4.95
N PHE A 220 8.30 0.26 -3.91
CA PHE A 220 6.96 0.85 -4.01
C PHE A 220 7.04 2.29 -4.54
N ASN A 221 7.81 3.16 -3.91
CA ASN A 221 7.92 4.57 -4.27
C ASN A 221 8.91 4.79 -5.43
N ALA A 222 10.15 4.29 -5.36
CA ALA A 222 11.09 4.51 -6.44
C ALA A 222 10.67 3.81 -7.75
N GLY A 223 10.05 2.63 -7.66
CA GLY A 223 9.48 1.94 -8.82
C GLY A 223 8.35 2.71 -9.51
N SER A 224 7.64 3.58 -8.80
CA SER A 224 6.60 4.44 -9.40
C SER A 224 7.14 5.49 -10.38
N ALA A 225 8.45 5.68 -10.44
CA ALA A 225 9.12 6.43 -11.52
C ALA A 225 9.12 5.67 -12.87
N LEU A 226 8.82 4.36 -12.88
CA LEU A 226 8.75 3.46 -14.03
C LEU A 226 10.07 3.35 -14.84
N ALA A 227 11.17 3.88 -14.33
CA ALA A 227 12.49 3.84 -14.92
C ALA A 227 13.59 4.01 -13.86
N ALA A 228 14.79 3.48 -14.11
CA ALA A 228 15.97 3.65 -13.26
C ALA A 228 16.64 5.01 -13.54
N ASN A 229 16.06 6.10 -13.04
CA ASN A 229 16.46 7.47 -13.33
C ASN A 229 16.56 8.36 -12.06
N GLY A 230 16.84 9.65 -12.26
CA GLY A 230 16.95 10.62 -11.17
C GLY A 230 15.66 10.74 -10.34
N LEU A 231 14.48 10.58 -10.94
CA LEU A 231 13.20 10.60 -10.23
C LEU A 231 13.05 9.39 -9.28
N ALA A 232 13.49 8.21 -9.71
CA ALA A 232 13.54 7.03 -8.86
C ALA A 232 14.47 7.22 -7.65
N ALA A 233 15.69 7.78 -7.90
CA ALA A 233 16.64 8.08 -6.83
C ALA A 233 16.08 9.14 -5.86
N HIS A 234 15.41 10.17 -6.38
CA HIS A 234 14.72 11.18 -5.57
C HIS A 234 13.65 10.56 -4.67
N ALA A 235 12.75 9.75 -5.23
CA ALA A 235 11.69 9.07 -4.49
C ALA A 235 12.24 8.09 -3.44
N PHE A 236 13.37 7.45 -3.72
CA PHE A 236 14.09 6.62 -2.75
C PHE A 236 14.54 7.44 -1.53
N MET A 237 15.17 8.60 -1.77
CA MET A 237 15.67 9.47 -0.70
C MET A 237 14.55 10.08 0.15
N THR A 238 13.49 10.59 -0.47
CA THR A 238 12.33 11.13 0.26
C THR A 238 11.64 10.06 1.11
N THR A 239 11.54 8.83 0.59
CA THR A 239 10.99 7.68 1.32
C THR A 239 11.83 7.34 2.55
N ALA A 240 13.16 7.27 2.41
CA ALA A 240 14.07 7.01 3.52
C ALA A 240 13.97 8.08 4.62
N LEU A 241 13.96 9.35 4.22
CA LEU A 241 13.93 10.47 5.16
C LEU A 241 12.61 10.59 5.91
N ALA A 242 11.48 10.48 5.22
CA ALA A 242 10.17 10.60 5.86
C ALA A 242 9.92 9.47 6.87
N SER A 243 10.27 8.24 6.51
CA SER A 243 10.12 7.09 7.41
C SER A 243 11.02 7.20 8.65
N ALA A 244 12.30 7.55 8.47
CA ALA A 244 13.24 7.74 9.56
C ALA A 244 12.81 8.90 10.47
N SER A 245 12.40 10.04 9.91
CA SER A 245 11.92 11.20 10.65
C SER A 245 10.67 10.86 11.48
N ALA A 246 9.70 10.15 10.91
CA ALA A 246 8.51 9.72 11.63
C ALA A 246 8.83 8.73 12.75
N MET A 247 9.72 7.77 12.51
CA MET A 247 10.17 6.80 13.51
C MET A 247 10.83 7.52 14.70
N MET A 248 11.75 8.44 14.43
CA MET A 248 12.46 9.19 15.48
C MET A 248 11.52 10.12 16.26
N SER A 249 10.59 10.78 15.55
CA SER A 249 9.57 11.62 16.20
C SER A 249 8.67 10.81 17.14
N TRP A 250 8.22 9.63 16.72
CA TRP A 250 7.44 8.75 17.60
C TRP A 250 8.20 8.33 18.84
N MET A 251 9.45 7.86 18.65
CA MET A 251 10.31 7.47 19.78
C MET A 251 10.54 8.62 20.76
N PHE A 252 10.72 9.84 20.25
CA PHE A 252 10.87 11.04 21.08
C PHE A 252 9.59 11.34 21.89
N ILE A 253 8.41 11.21 21.29
CA ILE A 253 7.13 11.38 21.98
C ILE A 253 6.94 10.30 23.05
N ASP A 254 7.26 9.03 22.76
CA ASP A 254 7.21 7.94 23.75
C ASP A 254 8.10 8.26 24.97
N VAL A 255 9.31 8.79 24.75
CA VAL A 255 10.21 9.19 25.84
C VAL A 255 9.60 10.31 26.70
N ILE A 256 8.96 11.31 26.10
CA ILE A 256 8.32 12.40 26.83
C ILE A 256 7.12 11.90 27.65
N LYS A 257 6.29 11.00 27.07
CA LYS A 257 5.04 10.52 27.70
C LYS A 257 5.28 9.41 28.71
N ASP A 258 6.09 8.42 28.34
CA ASP A 258 6.24 7.14 29.04
C ASP A 258 7.64 6.92 29.61
N GLY A 259 8.56 7.89 29.44
CA GLY A 259 9.93 7.85 29.94
C GLY A 259 10.89 6.96 29.15
N LYS A 260 10.42 6.21 28.15
CA LYS A 260 11.23 5.30 27.34
C LYS A 260 10.62 5.05 25.96
N PRO A 261 11.44 4.88 24.89
CA PRO A 261 10.93 4.54 23.58
C PRO A 261 10.42 3.09 23.55
N THR A 262 9.45 2.81 22.67
CA THR A 262 8.93 1.46 22.43
C THR A 262 9.24 0.98 21.01
N LEU A 263 9.52 -0.31 20.86
CA LEU A 263 9.77 -0.89 19.53
C LEU A 263 8.48 -0.93 18.67
N VAL A 264 7.32 -1.04 19.33
CA VAL A 264 6.02 -0.95 18.63
C VAL A 264 5.79 0.47 18.14
N GLY A 265 6.06 1.48 18.97
CA GLY A 265 5.97 2.89 18.58
C GLY A 265 6.92 3.23 17.43
N ALA A 266 8.18 2.83 17.53
CA ALA A 266 9.17 3.00 16.47
C ALA A 266 8.71 2.36 15.15
N SER A 267 8.22 1.11 15.21
CA SER A 267 7.71 0.38 14.03
C SER A 267 6.48 1.04 13.42
N THR A 268 5.57 1.53 14.24
CA THR A 268 4.36 2.23 13.78
C THR A 268 4.72 3.58 13.16
N GLY A 269 5.55 4.37 13.84
CA GLY A 269 6.04 5.66 13.32
C GLY A 269 6.73 5.52 11.96
N LEU A 270 7.58 4.51 11.81
CA LEU A 270 8.22 4.19 10.55
C LEU A 270 7.18 3.97 9.43
N VAL A 271 6.20 3.09 9.65
CA VAL A 271 5.16 2.79 8.64
C VAL A 271 4.30 4.02 8.31
N VAL A 272 3.95 4.81 9.33
CA VAL A 272 3.16 6.04 9.12
C VAL A 272 3.91 7.06 8.27
N GLY A 273 5.23 7.20 8.47
CA GLY A 273 6.07 8.06 7.63
C GLY A 273 6.13 7.60 6.16
N LEU A 274 6.19 6.28 5.93
CA LEU A 274 6.12 5.69 4.59
C LEU A 274 4.80 6.00 3.89
N VAL A 275 3.69 5.84 4.60
CA VAL A 275 2.34 6.17 4.10
C VAL A 275 2.24 7.65 3.73
N ALA A 276 2.71 8.54 4.62
CA ALA A 276 2.57 9.98 4.44
C ALA A 276 3.35 10.53 3.24
N ILE A 277 4.53 9.99 2.96
CA ILE A 277 5.35 10.46 1.83
C ILE A 277 4.90 9.91 0.49
N THR A 278 4.19 8.78 0.48
CA THR A 278 3.84 8.04 -0.75
C THR A 278 3.20 8.89 -1.85
N PRO A 279 2.21 9.77 -1.61
CA PRO A 279 1.63 10.59 -2.66
C PRO A 279 2.61 11.61 -3.25
N GLY A 280 3.54 12.08 -2.45
CA GLY A 280 4.48 13.16 -2.82
C GLY A 280 5.92 12.72 -3.07
N ALA A 281 6.24 11.43 -2.97
CA ALA A 281 7.64 10.95 -2.93
C ALA A 281 8.50 11.41 -4.12
N GLY A 282 7.91 11.51 -5.32
CA GLY A 282 8.61 12.00 -6.51
C GLY A 282 8.55 13.52 -6.73
N PHE A 283 7.77 14.25 -5.93
CA PHE A 283 7.43 15.65 -6.22
C PHE A 283 7.92 16.64 -5.16
N VAL A 284 7.99 16.23 -3.88
CA VAL A 284 8.38 17.14 -2.81
C VAL A 284 9.90 17.29 -2.72
N PRO A 285 10.42 18.46 -2.35
CA PRO A 285 11.85 18.62 -2.09
C PRO A 285 12.34 17.62 -1.02
N ILE A 286 13.58 17.13 -1.15
CA ILE A 286 14.12 16.09 -0.24
C ILE A 286 14.02 16.51 1.23
N TRP A 287 14.37 17.75 1.57
CA TRP A 287 14.31 18.23 2.95
C TRP A 287 12.89 18.26 3.54
N SER A 288 11.87 18.49 2.70
CA SER A 288 10.47 18.54 3.16
C SER A 288 9.94 17.16 3.58
N ALA A 289 10.57 16.06 3.14
CA ALA A 289 10.24 14.73 3.61
C ALA A 289 10.42 14.59 5.13
N ILE A 290 11.37 15.29 5.74
CA ILE A 290 11.55 15.33 7.19
C ILE A 290 10.34 16.02 7.85
N ILE A 291 9.88 17.14 7.28
CA ILE A 291 8.72 17.89 7.80
C ILE A 291 7.43 17.12 7.61
N ILE A 292 7.30 16.32 6.54
CA ILE A 292 6.13 15.47 6.32
C ILE A 292 6.12 14.31 7.33
N GLY A 293 7.27 13.67 7.56
CA GLY A 293 7.36 12.52 8.44
C GLY A 293 7.19 12.85 9.94
N ALA A 294 7.81 13.90 10.43
CA ALA A 294 7.83 14.18 11.86
C ALA A 294 6.45 14.44 12.49
N PRO A 295 5.58 15.31 11.95
CA PRO A 295 4.27 15.61 12.56
C PRO A 295 3.26 14.46 12.46
N VAL A 296 3.38 13.61 11.41
CA VAL A 296 2.42 12.51 11.17
C VAL A 296 2.43 11.50 12.32
N SER A 297 3.58 11.31 12.97
CA SER A 297 3.67 10.46 14.16
C SER A 297 2.79 10.99 15.32
N TYR A 298 2.76 12.30 15.52
CA TYR A 298 1.92 12.91 16.57
C TYR A 298 0.42 12.79 16.22
N THR A 299 0.02 13.07 14.99
CA THR A 299 -1.39 12.95 14.57
C THR A 299 -1.88 11.52 14.68
N HIS A 300 -1.06 10.54 14.32
CA HIS A 300 -1.39 9.13 14.40
C HIS A 300 -1.47 8.62 15.83
N LEU A 301 -0.56 9.05 16.70
CA LEU A 301 -0.60 8.75 18.12
C LEU A 301 -1.90 9.29 18.77
N ARG A 302 -2.29 10.52 18.44
CA ARG A 302 -3.55 11.12 18.90
C ARG A 302 -4.77 10.39 18.39
N ALA A 303 -4.77 9.92 17.13
CA ALA A 303 -5.84 9.09 16.59
C ALA A 303 -5.99 7.79 17.39
N HIS A 304 -4.90 7.10 17.69
CA HIS A 304 -4.92 5.89 18.53
C HIS A 304 -5.43 6.14 19.95
N GLU A 305 -5.11 7.29 20.55
CA GLU A 305 -5.67 7.68 21.84
C GLU A 305 -7.18 7.91 21.75
N THR A 306 -7.66 8.53 20.67
CA THR A 306 -9.08 8.80 20.45
C THR A 306 -9.84 7.51 20.14
N ASP A 307 -9.27 6.59 19.40
CA ASP A 307 -9.85 5.26 19.13
C ASP A 307 -9.99 4.40 20.40
N SER A 308 -9.24 4.70 21.46
CA SER A 308 -9.41 4.07 22.76
C SER A 308 -10.73 4.46 23.44
N TYR A 309 -11.37 5.55 23.01
CA TYR A 309 -12.70 6.01 23.48
C TYR A 309 -13.86 5.60 22.55
N LEU A 310 -13.58 5.07 21.34
CA LEU A 310 -14.57 4.52 20.43
C LEU A 310 -14.52 2.98 20.43
#